data_d59f96dfae24de8fd49431c6b3a095ee
#
_entry.id   d59f96dfae24de8fd49431c6b3a095ee
#
_cell.length_a   1.000
_cell.length_b   1.000
_cell.length_c   1.000
_cell.angle_alpha   90.00
_cell.angle_beta   90.00
_cell.angle_gamma   90.00
#
_symmetry.space_group_name_H-M   'P 1'
#
loop_
_entity.id
_entity.type
_entity.pdbx_description
1 polymer ?
#
loop_
_entity_poly.entity_id
_entity_poly.type
_entity_poly.pdbx_seq_one_letter_code
_entity_poly.pdbx_strand_id
1 'polypeptide(L)'
;MKQFTISPNESGQRFDKYLKKLLSNASGSFVYKMLRKKNITLNDHKADGTEKLNAGDLVKLFLSDETFEKFSGEDEANSEYMKLKSIDSGRLQVVYEDDDVIIMNKPSGMLSQKAVPEDISANEYILSYLIRKGSLSEDQFKTFKPSICNRLDRNTSGLLIAGKTLNGLQTMAEALKKRTVQKYYRCIVKGELRENTHLKGYLSKDEQKNKVKVVSRIRPEEKADYLPIETEYRPVAVSNGYTELEVHL
;
A
#
# COMPACT_ATOMS: atom_id res chain seq x y z
N MET A 1 -3.53 -2.79 -33.38
CA MET A 1 -3.48 -1.52 -32.63
C MET A 1 -4.36 -1.69 -31.41
N LYS A 2 -3.81 -1.44 -30.22
CA LYS A 2 -4.56 -1.44 -28.95
C LYS A 2 -4.72 -0.02 -28.43
N GLN A 3 -5.85 0.27 -27.78
CA GLN A 3 -6.17 1.59 -27.25
C GLN A 3 -6.71 1.46 -25.85
N PHE A 4 -6.24 2.34 -24.94
CA PHE A 4 -6.61 2.36 -23.52
C PHE A 4 -6.99 3.79 -23.13
N THR A 5 -8.09 3.94 -22.42
CA THR A 5 -8.48 5.22 -21.83
C THR A 5 -8.13 5.20 -20.35
N ILE A 6 -7.40 6.21 -19.89
CA ILE A 6 -6.99 6.32 -18.49
C ILE A 6 -8.21 6.54 -17.60
N SER A 7 -8.41 5.65 -16.66
CA SER A 7 -9.49 5.74 -15.68
C SER A 7 -9.13 6.70 -14.53
N PRO A 8 -10.10 7.18 -13.73
CA PRO A 8 -9.82 7.98 -12.54
C PRO A 8 -8.84 7.30 -11.58
N ASN A 9 -8.90 5.97 -11.44
CA ASN A 9 -8.02 5.20 -10.54
C ASN A 9 -6.55 5.21 -10.98
N GLU A 10 -6.27 5.47 -12.24
CA GLU A 10 -4.94 5.48 -12.85
C GLU A 10 -4.37 6.89 -12.98
N SER A 11 -5.22 7.91 -12.80
CA SER A 11 -4.83 9.32 -12.92
C SER A 11 -3.73 9.69 -11.93
N GLY A 12 -2.86 10.61 -12.34
CA GLY A 12 -1.75 11.11 -11.54
C GLY A 12 -0.46 10.27 -11.58
N GLN A 13 -0.48 9.05 -12.13
CA GLN A 13 0.75 8.27 -12.32
C GLN A 13 1.55 8.76 -13.53
N ARG A 14 2.85 8.49 -13.51
CA ARG A 14 3.70 8.77 -14.67
C ARG A 14 3.42 7.76 -15.78
N PHE A 15 3.47 8.22 -17.03
CA PHE A 15 3.18 7.41 -18.19
C PHE A 15 4.10 6.19 -18.33
N ASP A 16 5.40 6.33 -18.04
CA ASP A 16 6.34 5.20 -18.05
C ASP A 16 5.99 4.14 -17.00
N LYS A 17 5.43 4.54 -15.85
CA LYS A 17 5.01 3.62 -14.79
C LYS A 17 3.74 2.87 -15.19
N TYR A 18 2.80 3.57 -15.82
CA TYR A 18 1.61 2.95 -16.38
C TYR A 18 1.99 1.89 -17.43
N LEU A 19 2.83 2.28 -18.40
CA LEU A 19 3.28 1.38 -19.47
C LEU A 19 4.03 0.15 -18.95
N LYS A 20 4.83 0.29 -17.88
CA LYS A 20 5.51 -0.84 -17.23
C LYS A 20 4.55 -1.82 -16.57
N LYS A 21 3.38 -1.38 -16.15
CA LYS A 21 2.34 -2.27 -15.62
C LYS A 21 1.56 -2.93 -16.74
N LEU A 22 1.16 -2.15 -17.75
CA LEU A 22 0.44 -2.63 -18.92
C LEU A 22 1.26 -3.64 -19.74
N LEU A 23 2.57 -3.42 -19.82
CA LEU A 23 3.54 -4.28 -20.53
C LEU A 23 4.53 -4.87 -19.51
N SER A 24 4.01 -5.62 -18.53
CA SER A 24 4.78 -6.08 -17.37
C SER A 24 5.97 -6.98 -17.72
N ASN A 25 5.87 -7.71 -18.84
CA ASN A 25 6.91 -8.61 -19.35
C ASN A 25 7.92 -7.88 -20.28
N ALA A 26 7.70 -6.57 -20.53
CA ALA A 26 8.62 -5.77 -21.34
C ALA A 26 9.75 -5.16 -20.51
N SER A 27 10.97 -5.17 -21.07
CA SER A 27 12.06 -4.40 -20.47
C SER A 27 11.80 -2.90 -20.55
N GLY A 28 12.30 -2.11 -19.58
CA GLY A 28 12.20 -0.65 -19.62
C GLY A 28 12.77 -0.06 -20.92
N SER A 29 13.88 -0.63 -21.43
CA SER A 29 14.50 -0.21 -22.69
C SER A 29 13.57 -0.40 -23.89
N PHE A 30 12.78 -1.47 -23.91
CA PHE A 30 11.78 -1.71 -24.94
C PHE A 30 10.70 -0.62 -24.90
N VAL A 31 10.12 -0.32 -23.73
CA VAL A 31 9.10 0.72 -23.57
C VAL A 31 9.59 2.07 -24.09
N TYR A 32 10.77 2.52 -23.65
CA TYR A 32 11.34 3.80 -24.11
C TYR A 32 11.68 3.78 -25.61
N LYS A 33 12.08 2.64 -26.20
CA LYS A 33 12.27 2.50 -27.64
C LYS A 33 10.95 2.69 -28.39
N MET A 34 9.84 2.14 -27.88
CA MET A 34 8.52 2.27 -28.50
C MET A 34 8.00 3.71 -28.42
N LEU A 35 8.19 4.41 -27.31
CA LEU A 35 7.88 5.84 -27.17
C LEU A 35 8.66 6.70 -28.19
N ARG A 36 9.99 6.51 -28.27
CA ARG A 36 10.83 7.24 -29.24
C ARG A 36 10.40 7.05 -30.69
N LYS A 37 9.98 5.83 -31.04
CA LYS A 37 9.52 5.47 -32.40
C LYS A 37 8.08 5.88 -32.70
N LYS A 38 7.36 6.51 -31.74
CA LYS A 38 5.93 6.80 -31.82
C LYS A 38 5.05 5.54 -31.98
N ASN A 39 5.55 4.36 -31.62
CA ASN A 39 4.75 3.14 -31.57
C ASN A 39 3.86 3.10 -30.32
N ILE A 40 4.11 3.99 -29.35
CA ILE A 40 3.24 4.29 -28.22
C ILE A 40 3.07 5.80 -28.20
N THR A 41 1.80 6.24 -28.12
CA THR A 41 1.43 7.67 -28.09
C THR A 41 0.50 7.97 -26.94
N LEU A 42 0.50 9.21 -26.49
CA LEU A 42 -0.43 9.76 -25.51
C LEU A 42 -1.23 10.88 -26.19
N ASN A 43 -2.56 10.77 -26.22
CA ASN A 43 -3.46 11.72 -26.88
C ASN A 43 -3.04 12.01 -28.35
N ASP A 44 -2.64 10.97 -29.07
CA ASP A 44 -2.12 11.03 -30.46
C ASP A 44 -0.78 11.78 -30.62
N HIS A 45 -0.17 12.22 -29.55
CA HIS A 45 1.13 12.89 -29.56
C HIS A 45 2.27 11.97 -29.12
N LYS A 46 3.47 12.32 -29.60
CA LYS A 46 4.69 11.67 -29.12
C LYS A 46 4.89 12.02 -27.65
N ALA A 47 5.20 10.99 -26.85
CA ALA A 47 5.48 11.12 -25.43
C ALA A 47 6.89 10.58 -25.09
N ASP A 48 7.44 10.99 -23.96
CA ASP A 48 8.74 10.52 -23.46
C ASP A 48 8.63 9.61 -22.23
N GLY A 49 7.43 9.50 -21.65
CA GLY A 49 7.13 8.65 -20.50
C GLY A 49 7.17 9.39 -19.15
N THR A 50 7.55 10.67 -19.12
CA THR A 50 7.59 11.48 -17.89
C THR A 50 6.27 12.18 -17.59
N GLU A 51 5.36 12.20 -18.56
CA GLU A 51 4.06 12.85 -18.48
C GLU A 51 3.24 12.24 -17.33
N LYS A 52 2.51 13.08 -16.61
CA LYS A 52 1.48 12.64 -15.67
C LYS A 52 0.17 12.43 -16.42
N LEU A 53 -0.39 11.25 -16.26
CA LEU A 53 -1.66 10.88 -16.87
C LEU A 53 -2.84 11.53 -16.15
N ASN A 54 -3.84 11.95 -16.93
CA ASN A 54 -5.12 12.44 -16.43
C ASN A 54 -6.23 11.45 -16.81
N ALA A 55 -7.30 11.44 -16.03
CA ALA A 55 -8.49 10.67 -16.39
C ALA A 55 -9.02 11.13 -17.75
N GLY A 56 -9.30 10.17 -18.64
CA GLY A 56 -9.72 10.44 -20.02
C GLY A 56 -8.58 10.50 -21.04
N ASP A 57 -7.32 10.55 -20.61
CA ASP A 57 -6.18 10.46 -21.54
C ASP A 57 -6.23 9.18 -22.35
N LEU A 58 -5.83 9.27 -23.63
CA LEU A 58 -5.87 8.18 -24.58
C LEU A 58 -4.48 7.66 -24.88
N VAL A 59 -4.24 6.41 -24.53
CA VAL A 59 -2.99 5.70 -24.82
C VAL A 59 -3.20 4.76 -26.01
N LYS A 60 -2.42 4.94 -27.09
CA LYS A 60 -2.44 4.06 -28.26
C LYS A 60 -1.12 3.32 -28.40
N LEU A 61 -1.22 2.00 -28.61
CA LEU A 61 -0.09 1.12 -28.88
C LEU A 61 -0.20 0.58 -30.31
N PHE A 62 0.73 0.99 -31.16
CA PHE A 62 0.88 0.50 -32.54
C PHE A 62 1.83 -0.72 -32.52
N LEU A 63 1.41 -1.77 -31.85
CA LEU A 63 2.09 -3.05 -31.75
C LEU A 63 1.24 -4.12 -32.46
N SER A 64 1.87 -5.18 -32.98
CA SER A 64 1.13 -6.38 -33.42
C SER A 64 0.50 -7.06 -32.21
N ASP A 65 -0.58 -7.82 -32.40
CA ASP A 65 -1.26 -8.54 -31.35
C ASP A 65 -0.30 -9.53 -30.68
N GLU A 66 0.50 -10.26 -31.44
CA GLU A 66 1.55 -11.15 -30.94
C GLU A 66 2.56 -10.43 -30.03
N THR A 67 3.01 -9.23 -30.43
CA THR A 67 3.95 -8.44 -29.62
C THR A 67 3.29 -7.95 -28.35
N PHE A 68 2.04 -7.52 -28.41
CA PHE A 68 1.31 -7.08 -27.24
C PHE A 68 1.10 -8.23 -26.26
N GLU A 69 0.59 -9.37 -26.69
CA GLU A 69 0.38 -10.57 -25.87
C GLU A 69 1.65 -11.03 -25.19
N LYS A 70 2.78 -11.06 -25.93
CA LYS A 70 4.09 -11.40 -25.38
C LYS A 70 4.53 -10.51 -24.22
N PHE A 71 4.20 -9.22 -24.26
CA PHE A 71 4.71 -8.25 -23.30
C PHE A 71 3.68 -7.77 -22.29
N SER A 72 2.38 -8.04 -22.47
CA SER A 72 1.32 -7.53 -21.58
C SER A 72 1.25 -8.19 -20.23
N GLY A 73 1.69 -9.46 -20.08
CA GLY A 73 1.49 -10.22 -18.83
C GLY A 73 0.02 -10.42 -18.45
N GLU A 74 -0.89 -10.36 -19.44
CA GLU A 74 -2.34 -10.45 -19.20
C GLU A 74 -2.74 -11.76 -18.51
N ASP A 75 -2.17 -12.88 -18.91
CA ASP A 75 -2.50 -14.21 -18.35
C ASP A 75 -2.20 -14.29 -16.86
N GLU A 76 -1.06 -13.72 -16.44
CA GLU A 76 -0.67 -13.69 -15.03
C GLU A 76 -1.59 -12.78 -14.20
N ALA A 77 -1.89 -11.58 -14.73
CA ALA A 77 -2.81 -10.63 -14.08
C ALA A 77 -4.22 -11.20 -13.97
N ASN A 78 -4.72 -11.84 -15.03
CA ASN A 78 -6.03 -12.48 -15.05
C ASN A 78 -6.09 -13.66 -14.07
N SER A 79 -5.04 -14.48 -14.02
CA SER A 79 -4.94 -15.58 -13.04
C SER A 79 -4.96 -15.07 -11.60
N GLU A 80 -4.21 -14.00 -11.30
CA GLU A 80 -4.21 -13.37 -9.98
C GLU A 80 -5.58 -12.77 -9.63
N TYR A 81 -6.21 -12.06 -10.59
CA TYR A 81 -7.55 -11.49 -10.41
C TYR A 81 -8.58 -12.55 -10.06
N MET A 82 -8.59 -13.67 -10.78
CA MET A 82 -9.51 -14.78 -10.53
C MET A 82 -9.25 -15.47 -9.17
N LYS A 83 -7.99 -15.62 -8.77
CA LYS A 83 -7.64 -16.10 -7.43
C LYS A 83 -8.17 -15.18 -6.34
N LEU A 84 -7.98 -13.86 -6.49
CA LEU A 84 -8.49 -12.87 -5.54
C LEU A 84 -10.02 -12.89 -5.48
N LYS A 85 -10.70 -13.00 -6.62
CA LYS A 85 -12.16 -13.08 -6.70
C LYS A 85 -12.72 -14.30 -5.98
N SER A 86 -11.97 -15.41 -5.89
CA SER A 86 -12.37 -16.63 -5.19
C SER A 86 -12.21 -16.55 -3.67
N ILE A 87 -11.47 -15.57 -3.13
CA ILE A 87 -11.32 -15.39 -1.69
C ILE A 87 -12.64 -14.95 -1.08
N ASP A 88 -13.06 -15.63 0.00
CA ASP A 88 -14.21 -15.17 0.79
C ASP A 88 -13.83 -13.92 1.61
N SER A 89 -14.33 -12.76 1.18
CA SER A 89 -14.12 -11.48 1.86
C SER A 89 -15.00 -11.26 3.10
N GLY A 90 -15.78 -12.24 3.53
CA GLY A 90 -16.66 -12.12 4.69
C GLY A 90 -15.97 -11.83 6.03
N ARG A 91 -14.65 -12.04 6.10
CA ARG A 91 -13.83 -11.63 7.25
C ARG A 91 -13.44 -10.14 7.26
N LEU A 92 -13.72 -9.41 6.17
CA LEU A 92 -13.40 -7.99 6.06
C LEU A 92 -14.45 -7.15 6.79
N GLN A 93 -14.08 -6.52 7.87
CA GLN A 93 -14.93 -5.55 8.56
C GLN A 93 -14.57 -4.15 8.05
N VAL A 94 -15.34 -3.63 7.09
CA VAL A 94 -15.18 -2.25 6.58
C VAL A 94 -15.75 -1.28 7.61
N VAL A 95 -14.94 -0.29 8.00
CA VAL A 95 -15.31 0.77 8.96
C VAL A 95 -15.68 2.05 8.23
N TYR A 96 -15.00 2.33 7.12
CA TYR A 96 -15.24 3.49 6.29
C TYR A 96 -14.87 3.18 4.84
N GLU A 97 -15.60 3.74 3.91
CA GLU A 97 -15.27 3.65 2.48
C GLU A 97 -15.86 4.87 1.75
N ASP A 98 -15.03 5.50 0.90
CA ASP A 98 -15.43 6.49 -0.09
C ASP A 98 -14.87 6.12 -1.47
N ASP A 99 -14.79 7.06 -2.40
CA ASP A 99 -14.30 6.81 -3.75
C ASP A 99 -12.79 6.55 -3.79
N ASP A 100 -12.02 7.14 -2.88
CA ASP A 100 -10.56 7.13 -2.88
C ASP A 100 -9.94 6.16 -1.87
N VAL A 101 -10.59 5.93 -0.74
CA VAL A 101 -10.02 5.13 0.35
C VAL A 101 -11.01 4.13 0.94
N ILE A 102 -10.45 3.09 1.55
CA ILE A 102 -11.19 2.14 2.38
C ILE A 102 -10.43 1.92 3.69
N ILE A 103 -11.16 1.89 4.80
CA ILE A 103 -10.63 1.59 6.13
C ILE A 103 -11.29 0.32 6.65
N MET A 104 -10.48 -0.66 7.01
CA MET A 104 -10.95 -1.89 7.63
C MET A 104 -10.46 -2.02 9.07
N ASN A 105 -11.23 -2.73 9.89
CA ASN A 105 -10.78 -3.21 11.19
C ASN A 105 -10.14 -4.59 11.00
N LYS A 106 -8.79 -4.64 11.02
CA LYS A 106 -8.04 -5.88 10.89
C LYS A 106 -8.16 -6.70 12.20
N PRO A 107 -8.60 -7.95 12.16
CA PRO A 107 -8.59 -8.81 13.34
C PRO A 107 -7.15 -9.19 13.73
N SER A 108 -6.95 -9.55 15.01
CA SER A 108 -5.73 -10.21 15.47
C SER A 108 -5.52 -11.54 14.74
N GLY A 109 -4.27 -11.92 14.49
CA GLY A 109 -3.89 -13.14 13.76
C GLY A 109 -3.81 -12.98 12.24
N MET A 110 -4.38 -11.92 11.66
CA MET A 110 -4.32 -11.62 10.22
C MET A 110 -3.05 -10.84 9.87
N LEU A 111 -2.37 -11.24 8.79
CA LEU A 111 -1.27 -10.47 8.22
C LEU A 111 -1.78 -9.19 7.54
N SER A 112 -1.03 -8.09 7.65
CA SER A 112 -1.33 -6.87 6.88
C SER A 112 -0.97 -7.04 5.40
N GLN A 113 0.19 -7.63 5.13
CA GLN A 113 0.70 -7.98 3.80
C GLN A 113 1.23 -9.41 3.82
N LYS A 114 1.29 -10.05 2.66
CA LYS A 114 1.90 -11.37 2.50
C LYS A 114 3.34 -11.39 3.00
N ALA A 115 3.73 -12.44 3.69
CA ALA A 115 5.11 -12.77 3.99
C ALA A 115 5.68 -13.77 2.97
N VAL A 116 4.82 -14.68 2.47
CA VAL A 116 5.10 -15.62 1.37
C VAL A 116 3.98 -15.54 0.33
N PRO A 117 4.22 -15.98 -0.92
CA PRO A 117 3.25 -15.86 -2.02
C PRO A 117 1.88 -16.49 -1.74
N GLU A 118 1.85 -17.56 -0.94
CA GLU A 118 0.66 -18.35 -0.62
C GLU A 118 -0.22 -17.71 0.46
N ASP A 119 0.30 -16.74 1.20
CA ASP A 119 -0.45 -16.08 2.27
C ASP A 119 -1.66 -15.33 1.73
N ILE A 120 -2.72 -15.29 2.53
CA ILE A 120 -3.86 -14.39 2.35
C ILE A 120 -3.80 -13.35 3.48
N SER A 121 -3.53 -12.12 3.11
CA SER A 121 -3.40 -11.00 4.05
C SER A 121 -4.59 -10.02 3.96
N ALA A 122 -4.61 -9.02 4.81
CA ALA A 122 -5.62 -7.95 4.77
C ALA A 122 -5.68 -7.28 3.39
N ASN A 123 -4.54 -7.13 2.71
CA ASN A 123 -4.51 -6.56 1.36
C ASN A 123 -5.28 -7.43 0.36
N GLU A 124 -5.13 -8.74 0.38
CA GLU A 124 -5.87 -9.66 -0.49
C GLU A 124 -7.38 -9.66 -0.17
N TYR A 125 -7.75 -9.58 1.10
CA TYR A 125 -9.16 -9.43 1.49
C TYR A 125 -9.78 -8.14 0.97
N ILE A 126 -9.06 -7.01 1.02
CA ILE A 126 -9.51 -5.72 0.45
C ILE A 126 -9.67 -5.84 -1.08
N LEU A 127 -8.68 -6.39 -1.78
CA LEU A 127 -8.75 -6.59 -3.23
C LEU A 127 -9.94 -7.48 -3.61
N SER A 128 -10.12 -8.61 -2.92
CA SER A 128 -11.28 -9.50 -3.12
C SER A 128 -12.59 -8.77 -2.93
N TYR A 129 -12.73 -7.99 -1.87
CA TYR A 129 -13.93 -7.21 -1.59
C TYR A 129 -14.23 -6.23 -2.72
N LEU A 130 -13.24 -5.44 -3.18
CA LEU A 130 -13.42 -4.47 -4.25
C LEU A 130 -13.77 -5.12 -5.59
N ILE A 131 -13.17 -6.28 -5.90
CA ILE A 131 -13.49 -7.08 -7.09
C ILE A 131 -14.93 -7.58 -7.03
N ARG A 132 -15.34 -8.17 -5.92
CA ARG A 132 -16.69 -8.74 -5.75
C ARG A 132 -17.77 -7.66 -5.72
N LYS A 133 -17.45 -6.47 -5.19
CA LYS A 133 -18.33 -5.29 -5.22
C LYS A 133 -18.46 -4.67 -6.61
N GLY A 134 -17.57 -5.02 -7.55
CA GLY A 134 -17.50 -4.42 -8.88
C GLY A 134 -16.80 -3.05 -8.93
N SER A 135 -16.14 -2.66 -7.83
CA SER A 135 -15.39 -1.40 -7.75
C SER A 135 -13.98 -1.50 -8.34
N LEU A 136 -13.51 -2.70 -8.64
CA LEU A 136 -12.22 -2.97 -9.27
C LEU A 136 -12.43 -3.97 -10.40
N SER A 137 -12.39 -3.49 -11.63
CA SER A 137 -12.50 -4.34 -12.82
C SER A 137 -11.17 -5.04 -13.13
N GLU A 138 -11.24 -6.09 -13.97
CA GLU A 138 -10.08 -6.82 -14.43
C GLU A 138 -9.08 -5.92 -15.17
N ASP A 139 -9.57 -5.02 -16.04
CA ASP A 139 -8.71 -4.09 -16.78
C ASP A 139 -8.02 -3.07 -15.86
N GLN A 140 -8.74 -2.53 -14.86
CA GLN A 140 -8.16 -1.63 -13.88
C GLN A 140 -7.10 -2.34 -13.03
N PHE A 141 -7.32 -3.62 -12.68
CA PHE A 141 -6.39 -4.42 -11.90
C PHE A 141 -5.02 -4.59 -12.57
N LYS A 142 -4.96 -4.61 -13.89
CA LYS A 142 -3.71 -4.71 -14.68
C LYS A 142 -2.80 -3.50 -14.49
N THR A 143 -3.37 -2.32 -14.30
CA THR A 143 -2.64 -1.05 -14.32
C THR A 143 -2.58 -0.34 -12.98
N PHE A 144 -3.54 -0.62 -12.10
CA PHE A 144 -3.55 -0.12 -10.72
C PHE A 144 -4.14 -1.16 -9.77
N LYS A 145 -3.37 -1.50 -8.74
CA LYS A 145 -3.83 -2.37 -7.65
C LYS A 145 -3.99 -1.54 -6.38
N PRO A 146 -5.22 -1.41 -5.82
CA PRO A 146 -5.44 -0.89 -4.47
C PRO A 146 -4.51 -1.56 -3.47
N SER A 147 -4.00 -0.79 -2.52
CA SER A 147 -3.10 -1.35 -1.51
C SER A 147 -3.17 -0.59 -0.19
N ILE A 148 -2.74 -1.26 0.88
CA ILE A 148 -2.71 -0.66 2.22
C ILE A 148 -1.65 0.43 2.34
N CYS A 149 -1.97 1.49 3.09
CA CYS A 149 -1.11 2.65 3.35
C CYS A 149 -0.33 2.51 4.65
N ASN A 150 -0.81 1.70 5.61
CA ASN A 150 -0.15 1.43 6.88
C ASN A 150 -0.12 -0.08 7.16
N ARG A 151 0.67 -0.49 8.14
CA ARG A 151 0.78 -1.89 8.56
C ARG A 151 0.54 -1.99 10.07
N LEU A 152 -0.07 -3.08 10.45
CA LEU A 152 -0.16 -3.56 11.83
C LEU A 152 0.51 -4.94 11.89
N ASP A 153 1.09 -5.27 13.01
CA ASP A 153 1.65 -6.59 13.24
C ASP A 153 0.55 -7.66 13.18
N ARG A 154 0.94 -8.91 12.95
CA ARG A 154 -0.01 -10.03 12.82
C ARG A 154 -0.99 -10.09 13.98
N ASN A 155 -0.49 -9.96 15.21
CA ASN A 155 -1.29 -10.08 16.42
C ASN A 155 -1.90 -8.76 16.90
N THR A 156 -1.65 -7.64 16.21
CA THR A 156 -2.26 -6.35 16.48
C THR A 156 -3.55 -6.22 15.67
N SER A 157 -4.67 -6.02 16.34
CA SER A 157 -5.94 -5.64 15.71
C SER A 157 -6.04 -4.12 15.54
N GLY A 158 -6.96 -3.66 14.68
CA GLY A 158 -7.23 -2.23 14.51
C GLY A 158 -7.28 -1.77 13.06
N LEU A 159 -7.21 -0.45 12.87
CA LEU A 159 -7.52 0.18 11.59
C LEU A 159 -6.37 0.06 10.58
N LEU A 160 -6.67 -0.54 9.43
CA LEU A 160 -5.86 -0.49 8.22
C LEU A 160 -6.54 0.41 7.19
N ILE A 161 -5.75 1.29 6.61
CA ILE A 161 -6.16 2.22 5.55
C ILE A 161 -5.60 1.70 4.24
N ALA A 162 -6.43 1.64 3.20
CA ALA A 162 -5.98 1.33 1.85
C ALA A 162 -6.46 2.39 0.86
N GLY A 163 -5.62 2.73 -0.12
CA GLY A 163 -5.99 3.56 -1.24
C GLY A 163 -6.69 2.73 -2.32
N LYS A 164 -7.89 3.13 -2.69
CA LYS A 164 -8.67 2.54 -3.79
C LYS A 164 -8.25 3.15 -5.13
N THR A 165 -7.78 4.38 -5.11
CA THR A 165 -7.22 5.11 -6.25
C THR A 165 -5.76 5.47 -5.99
N LEU A 166 -5.03 5.85 -7.03
CA LEU A 166 -3.67 6.33 -6.87
C LEU A 166 -3.63 7.61 -6.02
N ASN A 167 -4.59 8.51 -6.20
CA ASN A 167 -4.72 9.74 -5.41
C ASN A 167 -4.93 9.41 -3.93
N GLY A 168 -5.88 8.53 -3.61
CA GLY A 168 -6.13 8.09 -2.23
C GLY A 168 -4.91 7.44 -1.59
N LEU A 169 -4.21 6.55 -2.35
CA LEU A 169 -2.99 5.91 -1.88
C LEU A 169 -1.89 6.93 -1.56
N GLN A 170 -1.63 7.89 -2.46
CA GLN A 170 -0.59 8.89 -2.29
C GLN A 170 -0.93 9.87 -1.15
N THR A 171 -2.16 10.35 -1.09
CA THR A 171 -2.63 11.27 -0.06
C THR A 171 -2.52 10.65 1.34
N MET A 172 -2.98 9.41 1.50
CA MET A 172 -2.91 8.73 2.79
C MET A 172 -1.47 8.35 3.18
N ALA A 173 -0.66 7.90 2.21
CA ALA A 173 0.75 7.62 2.46
C ALA A 173 1.53 8.88 2.88
N GLU A 174 1.24 10.02 2.25
CA GLU A 174 1.84 11.30 2.62
C GLU A 174 1.39 11.79 4.01
N ALA A 175 0.10 11.70 4.31
CA ALA A 175 -0.45 12.06 5.61
C ALA A 175 0.16 11.22 6.75
N LEU A 176 0.31 9.92 6.55
CA LEU A 176 0.97 9.02 7.49
C LEU A 176 2.46 9.33 7.64
N LYS A 177 3.17 9.61 6.53
CA LYS A 177 4.58 9.98 6.54
C LYS A 177 4.85 11.31 7.26
N LYS A 178 4.00 12.31 7.01
CA LYS A 178 4.07 13.62 7.66
C LYS A 178 3.53 13.63 9.09
N ARG A 179 3.04 12.48 9.59
CA ARG A 179 2.42 12.34 10.92
C ARG A 179 1.25 13.32 11.16
N THR A 180 0.51 13.69 10.10
CA THR A 180 -0.71 14.48 10.24
C THR A 180 -1.90 13.62 10.69
N VAL A 181 -1.81 12.30 10.52
CA VAL A 181 -2.74 11.33 11.08
C VAL A 181 -2.20 10.86 12.43
N GLN A 182 -2.93 11.18 13.50
CA GLN A 182 -2.59 10.71 14.85
C GLN A 182 -3.01 9.25 15.01
N LYS A 183 -2.11 8.44 15.60
CA LYS A 183 -2.30 7.01 15.78
C LYS A 183 -2.34 6.68 17.26
N TYR A 184 -3.47 6.16 17.71
CA TYR A 184 -3.66 5.71 19.07
C TYR A 184 -3.81 4.19 19.13
N TYR A 185 -3.20 3.59 20.12
CA TYR A 185 -3.27 2.15 20.39
C TYR A 185 -3.75 1.91 21.80
N ARG A 186 -4.36 0.75 22.02
CA ARG A 186 -4.62 0.26 23.37
C ARG A 186 -3.85 -1.02 23.60
N CYS A 187 -3.26 -1.14 24.78
CA CYS A 187 -2.57 -2.35 25.19
C CYS A 187 -2.74 -2.58 26.69
N ILE A 188 -2.54 -3.83 27.10
CA ILE A 188 -2.52 -4.22 28.51
C ILE A 188 -1.08 -4.55 28.86
N VAL A 189 -0.56 -3.93 29.91
CA VAL A 189 0.77 -4.17 30.45
C VAL A 189 0.68 -4.75 31.86
N LYS A 190 1.68 -5.53 32.25
CA LYS A 190 1.84 -6.02 33.62
C LYS A 190 2.39 -4.88 34.51
N GLY A 191 1.84 -4.74 35.70
CA GLY A 191 2.18 -3.68 36.63
C GLY A 191 1.09 -2.62 36.74
N GLU A 192 1.13 -1.84 37.80
CA GLU A 192 0.22 -0.74 38.08
C GLU A 192 0.88 0.58 37.71
N LEU A 193 0.52 1.13 36.55
CA LEU A 193 0.94 2.46 36.11
C LEU A 193 -0.20 3.44 36.38
N ARG A 194 0.09 4.54 37.05
CA ARG A 194 -0.94 5.51 37.48
C ARG A 194 -0.72 6.90 36.89
N GLU A 195 0.41 7.15 36.23
CA GLU A 195 0.79 8.46 35.70
C GLU A 195 0.92 8.43 34.20
N ASN A 196 0.55 9.55 33.57
CA ASN A 196 0.84 9.81 32.17
C ASN A 196 2.35 9.93 31.98
N THR A 197 2.86 9.34 30.95
CA THR A 197 4.31 9.31 30.71
C THR A 197 4.63 9.57 29.26
N HIS A 198 5.66 10.38 29.01
CA HIS A 198 6.26 10.62 27.71
C HIS A 198 7.68 10.05 27.67
N LEU A 199 7.86 8.98 26.92
CA LEU A 199 9.15 8.31 26.75
C LEU A 199 9.83 8.81 25.48
N LYS A 200 11.11 9.15 25.57
CA LYS A 200 11.97 9.50 24.45
C LYS A 200 13.16 8.56 24.43
N GLY A 201 13.58 8.21 23.22
CA GLY A 201 14.72 7.31 23.06
C GLY A 201 15.21 7.27 21.62
N TYR A 202 16.10 6.35 21.38
CA TYR A 202 16.72 6.12 20.09
C TYR A 202 16.67 4.63 19.77
N LEU A 203 16.30 4.31 18.52
CA LEU A 203 16.14 2.96 18.02
C LEU A 203 17.16 2.69 16.93
N SER A 204 17.90 1.59 17.05
CA SER A 204 18.72 1.01 15.99
C SER A 204 18.21 -0.37 15.63
N LYS A 205 18.21 -0.70 14.36
CA LYS A 205 17.77 -2.01 13.83
C LYS A 205 18.96 -2.73 13.21
N ASP A 206 19.25 -3.91 13.72
CA ASP A 206 20.14 -4.88 13.08
C ASP A 206 19.30 -5.68 12.05
N GLU A 207 19.44 -5.33 10.77
CA GLU A 207 18.67 -5.95 9.70
C GLU A 207 19.03 -7.42 9.49
N GLN A 208 20.29 -7.82 9.73
CA GLN A 208 20.74 -9.20 9.55
C GLN A 208 20.15 -10.13 10.62
N LYS A 209 20.04 -9.63 11.85
CA LYS A 209 19.50 -10.40 12.98
C LYS A 209 18.02 -10.13 13.23
N ASN A 210 17.41 -9.21 12.48
CA ASN A 210 16.04 -8.70 12.71
C ASN A 210 15.79 -8.31 14.19
N LYS A 211 16.80 -7.70 14.83
CA LYS A 211 16.73 -7.26 16.22
C LYS A 211 16.72 -5.75 16.31
N VAL A 212 15.92 -5.25 17.24
CA VAL A 212 15.84 -3.83 17.56
C VAL A 212 16.52 -3.58 18.90
N LYS A 213 17.33 -2.53 18.97
CA LYS A 213 17.95 -2.01 20.19
C LYS A 213 17.39 -0.63 20.46
N VAL A 214 16.90 -0.41 21.67
CA VAL A 214 16.42 0.89 22.15
C VAL A 214 17.32 1.38 23.27
N VAL A 215 17.73 2.63 23.18
CA VAL A 215 18.55 3.29 24.19
C VAL A 215 17.99 4.68 24.52
N SER A 216 18.17 5.14 25.74
CA SER A 216 17.70 6.47 26.17
C SER A 216 18.64 7.61 25.71
N ARG A 217 19.90 7.31 25.46
CA ARG A 217 20.92 8.27 25.03
C ARG A 217 21.85 7.62 24.02
N ILE A 218 22.37 8.43 23.09
CA ILE A 218 23.39 8.05 22.09
C ILE A 218 24.55 9.04 22.15
N ARG A 219 25.71 8.62 21.69
CA ARG A 219 26.86 9.51 21.49
C ARG A 219 26.70 10.26 20.15
N PRO A 220 27.29 11.46 20.00
CA PRO A 220 27.18 12.21 18.74
C PRO A 220 27.62 11.42 17.49
N GLU A 221 28.66 10.61 17.64
CA GLU A 221 29.21 9.75 16.57
C GLU A 221 28.27 8.60 16.14
N GLU A 222 27.37 8.18 17.02
CA GLU A 222 26.39 7.09 16.76
C GLU A 222 25.09 7.58 16.12
N LYS A 223 24.94 8.91 15.91
CA LYS A 223 23.67 9.51 15.47
C LYS A 223 23.17 8.99 14.12
N ALA A 224 24.08 8.57 13.25
CA ALA A 224 23.70 8.02 11.94
C ALA A 224 23.06 6.63 12.01
N ASP A 225 23.33 5.86 13.08
CA ASP A 225 22.87 4.48 13.25
C ASP A 225 21.56 4.37 14.03
N TYR A 226 21.07 5.50 14.56
CA TYR A 226 19.90 5.53 15.42
C TYR A 226 18.84 6.51 14.94
N LEU A 227 17.58 6.10 15.01
CA LEU A 227 16.41 6.93 14.76
C LEU A 227 15.79 7.39 16.09
N PRO A 228 15.45 8.68 16.25
CA PRO A 228 14.71 9.14 17.44
C PRO A 228 13.31 8.53 17.45
N ILE A 229 12.88 8.11 18.62
CA ILE A 229 11.56 7.58 18.89
C ILE A 229 10.92 8.28 20.08
N GLU A 230 9.61 8.46 20.00
CA GLU A 230 8.80 9.01 21.09
C GLU A 230 7.56 8.13 21.28
N THR A 231 7.15 7.95 22.53
CA THR A 231 5.94 7.22 22.87
C THR A 231 5.30 7.92 24.07
N GLU A 232 4.04 8.35 23.88
CA GLU A 232 3.24 8.85 24.98
C GLU A 232 2.24 7.79 25.40
N TYR A 233 2.04 7.60 26.71
CA TYR A 233 0.96 6.77 27.16
C TYR A 233 0.23 7.39 28.36
N ARG A 234 -1.05 7.05 28.46
CA ARG A 234 -1.88 7.35 29.62
C ARG A 234 -2.57 6.08 30.13
N PRO A 235 -2.58 5.84 31.44
CA PRO A 235 -3.37 4.78 32.03
C PRO A 235 -4.87 5.04 31.86
N VAL A 236 -5.61 4.01 31.41
CA VAL A 236 -7.07 4.06 31.24
C VAL A 236 -7.77 3.33 32.38
N ALA A 237 -7.25 2.15 32.75
CA ALA A 237 -7.75 1.34 33.84
C ALA A 237 -6.63 0.54 34.49
N VAL A 238 -6.71 0.32 35.81
CA VAL A 238 -5.79 -0.51 36.58
C VAL A 238 -6.59 -1.57 37.32
N SER A 239 -6.25 -2.84 37.14
CA SER A 239 -6.92 -3.97 37.81
C SER A 239 -6.00 -5.17 37.91
N ASN A 240 -6.02 -5.85 39.05
CA ASN A 240 -5.35 -7.15 39.29
C ASN A 240 -3.86 -7.18 38.86
N GLY A 241 -3.12 -6.09 39.14
CA GLY A 241 -1.70 -5.98 38.81
C GLY A 241 -1.41 -5.76 37.30
N TYR A 242 -2.40 -5.34 36.54
CA TYR A 242 -2.30 -4.95 35.12
C TYR A 242 -2.84 -3.54 34.92
N THR A 243 -2.34 -2.89 33.89
CA THR A 243 -2.81 -1.56 33.45
C THR A 243 -3.19 -1.61 31.98
N GLU A 244 -4.39 -1.14 31.66
CA GLU A 244 -4.76 -0.79 30.29
C GLU A 244 -4.22 0.61 29.98
N LEU A 245 -3.47 0.71 28.90
CA LEU A 245 -2.89 1.96 28.43
C LEU A 245 -3.51 2.38 27.08
N GLU A 246 -3.71 3.68 26.93
CA GLU A 246 -3.80 4.31 25.62
C GLU A 246 -2.42 4.86 25.27
N VAL A 247 -1.94 4.53 24.08
CA VAL A 247 -0.56 4.80 23.61
C VAL A 247 -0.62 5.61 22.33
N HIS A 248 0.15 6.69 22.25
CA HIS A 248 0.38 7.52 21.07
C HIS A 248 1.84 7.40 20.62
N LEU A 249 2.07 7.15 19.30
CA LEU A 249 3.37 6.88 18.67
C LEU A 249 3.72 7.92 17.61
#